data_4997d6cddc67d3dd7d0d260bd452b14c
#
_entry.id   4997d6cddc67d3dd7d0d260bd452b14c
#
_cell.length_a   1.000
_cell.length_b   1.000
_cell.length_c   1.000
_cell.angle_alpha   90.00
_cell.angle_beta   90.00
_cell.angle_gamma   90.00
#
_symmetry.space_group_name_H-M   'P 1'
#
loop_
_entity.id
_entity.type
_entity.pdbx_description
1 polymer ?
#
loop_
_entity_poly.entity_id
_entity_poly.type
_entity_poly.pdbx_seq_one_letter_code
_entity_poly.pdbx_strand_id
1 'polypeptide(L)'
;MEPHDSIEAFINQWKKQRPDLDPWPVGILGRTQRISAHLQTRAAKWLAPLGLTWDTFSLLLALRRSGEPYELRPTDIYKESLLSSGAVTNRIDKVEEKGWVKRYDSPGDRRGVVVRLTPAGRAVADKAIEIHFRELAAQLTKISKKERQLLLQLLAKVLALLEATD
;
A
#
# COMPACT_ATOMS: atom_id res chain seq x y z
N MET A 1 -27.39 2.71 16.13
CA MET A 1 -26.50 3.86 16.39
C MET A 1 -25.51 3.88 15.27
N GLU A 2 -25.59 4.87 14.39
CA GLU A 2 -24.62 5.02 13.30
C GLU A 2 -23.23 5.24 13.90
N PRO A 3 -22.20 4.61 13.35
CA PRO A 3 -20.85 4.75 13.88
C PRO A 3 -20.35 6.19 13.65
N HIS A 4 -20.27 6.98 14.73
CA HIS A 4 -19.64 8.28 14.70
C HIS A 4 -18.11 8.12 14.62
N ASP A 5 -17.55 8.47 13.47
CA ASP A 5 -16.09 8.52 13.25
C ASP A 5 -15.59 9.97 13.20
N SER A 6 -14.26 10.14 13.13
CA SER A 6 -13.63 11.47 13.10
C SER A 6 -13.98 12.28 11.85
N ILE A 7 -14.37 11.64 10.75
CA ILE A 7 -14.77 12.31 9.50
C ILE A 7 -16.18 12.84 9.60
N GLU A 8 -17.07 12.13 10.30
CA GLU A 8 -18.43 12.63 10.56
C GLU A 8 -18.42 13.97 11.30
N ALA A 9 -17.52 14.10 12.29
CA ALA A 9 -17.34 15.38 12.98
C ALA A 9 -16.92 16.52 12.00
N PHE A 10 -16.03 16.25 11.05
CA PHE A 10 -15.62 17.22 10.04
C PHE A 10 -16.76 17.59 9.09
N ILE A 11 -17.54 16.60 8.65
CA ILE A 11 -18.72 16.83 7.81
C ILE A 11 -19.70 17.76 8.52
N ASN A 12 -19.98 17.51 9.81
CA ASN A 12 -20.91 18.33 10.59
C ASN A 12 -20.38 19.77 10.81
N GLN A 13 -19.06 19.94 10.99
CA GLN A 13 -18.44 21.26 11.05
C GLN A 13 -18.59 22.02 9.72
N TRP A 14 -18.35 21.38 8.58
CA TRP A 14 -18.49 21.99 7.26
C TRP A 14 -19.94 22.38 6.96
N LYS A 15 -20.90 21.50 7.23
CA LYS A 15 -22.34 21.83 7.09
C LYS A 15 -22.73 23.08 7.88
N LYS A 16 -22.11 23.29 9.04
CA LYS A 16 -22.36 24.46 9.88
C LYS A 16 -21.66 25.74 9.36
N GLN A 17 -20.40 25.62 8.91
CA GLN A 17 -19.60 26.77 8.51
C GLN A 17 -19.81 27.18 7.05
N ARG A 18 -20.14 26.23 6.18
CA ARG A 18 -20.40 26.44 4.75
C ARG A 18 -21.64 25.64 4.33
N PRO A 19 -22.83 26.12 4.74
CA PRO A 19 -24.10 25.45 4.41
C PRO A 19 -24.43 25.49 2.91
N ASP A 20 -23.74 26.30 2.15
CA ASP A 20 -23.79 26.40 0.69
C ASP A 20 -23.06 25.23 -0.03
N LEU A 21 -22.24 24.44 0.68
CA LEU A 21 -21.48 23.31 0.13
C LEU A 21 -22.04 21.98 0.65
N ASP A 22 -22.12 20.99 -0.24
CA ASP A 22 -22.44 19.63 0.16
C ASP A 22 -21.15 18.83 0.44
N PRO A 23 -20.87 18.47 1.70
CA PRO A 23 -19.61 17.83 2.09
C PRO A 23 -19.57 16.30 1.84
N TRP A 24 -20.50 15.68 1.10
CA TRP A 24 -20.51 14.23 0.86
C TRP A 24 -19.19 13.68 0.28
N PRO A 25 -18.43 14.40 -0.61
CA PRO A 25 -17.17 13.86 -1.11
C PRO A 25 -16.13 13.69 0.00
N VAL A 26 -16.14 14.60 1.00
CA VAL A 26 -15.28 14.46 2.20
C VAL A 26 -15.62 13.17 2.97
N GLY A 27 -16.91 12.80 2.96
CA GLY A 27 -17.37 11.55 3.57
C GLY A 27 -16.72 10.31 2.98
N ILE A 28 -16.46 10.28 1.68
CA ILE A 28 -15.82 9.16 0.99
C ILE A 28 -14.28 9.30 1.05
N LEU A 29 -13.74 10.36 0.47
CA LEU A 29 -12.29 10.52 0.30
C LEU A 29 -11.57 10.74 1.62
N GLY A 30 -12.17 11.49 2.56
CA GLY A 30 -11.63 11.70 3.90
C GLY A 30 -11.55 10.39 4.70
N ARG A 31 -12.57 9.52 4.63
CA ARG A 31 -12.51 8.18 5.25
C ARG A 31 -11.46 7.30 4.62
N THR A 32 -11.33 7.30 3.29
CA THR A 32 -10.29 6.53 2.59
C THR A 32 -8.89 6.96 3.03
N GLN A 33 -8.63 8.28 3.10
CA GLN A 33 -7.36 8.82 3.57
C GLN A 33 -7.08 8.47 5.03
N ARG A 34 -8.08 8.56 5.91
CA ARG A 34 -7.95 8.20 7.34
C ARG A 34 -7.70 6.71 7.52
N ILE A 35 -8.37 5.86 6.75
CA ILE A 35 -8.17 4.41 6.74
C ILE A 35 -6.73 4.11 6.31
N SER A 36 -6.23 4.71 5.23
CA SER A 36 -4.86 4.53 4.77
C SER A 36 -3.82 4.88 5.85
N ALA A 37 -3.97 6.03 6.52
CA ALA A 37 -3.09 6.45 7.60
C ALA A 37 -3.09 5.44 8.78
N HIS A 38 -4.27 4.96 9.17
CA HIS A 38 -4.38 3.94 10.22
C HIS A 38 -3.74 2.61 9.83
N LEU A 39 -3.91 2.17 8.58
CA LEU A 39 -3.31 0.94 8.08
C LEU A 39 -1.78 1.02 8.11
N GLN A 40 -1.19 2.11 7.64
CA GLN A 40 0.27 2.32 7.68
C GLN A 40 0.81 2.33 9.12
N THR A 41 0.16 3.06 10.03
CA THR A 41 0.55 3.10 11.44
C THR A 41 0.47 1.72 12.11
N ARG A 42 -0.56 0.94 11.79
CA ARG A 42 -0.70 -0.42 12.31
C ARG A 42 0.31 -1.36 11.69
N ALA A 43 0.52 -1.26 10.36
CA ALA A 43 1.50 -2.09 9.66
C ALA A 43 2.91 -1.94 10.25
N ALA A 44 3.31 -0.75 10.66
CA ALA A 44 4.58 -0.53 11.33
C ALA A 44 4.79 -1.44 12.56
N LYS A 45 3.73 -1.79 13.29
CA LYS A 45 3.83 -2.62 14.50
C LYS A 45 4.23 -4.07 14.21
N TRP A 46 3.73 -4.67 13.12
CA TRP A 46 4.08 -6.06 12.77
C TRP A 46 5.22 -6.17 11.76
N LEU A 47 5.57 -5.07 11.09
CA LEU A 47 6.71 -5.02 10.18
C LEU A 47 8.03 -4.73 10.92
N ALA A 48 8.00 -3.91 11.96
CA ALA A 48 9.19 -3.53 12.73
C ALA A 48 9.99 -4.71 13.31
N PRO A 49 9.38 -5.77 13.87
CA PRO A 49 10.12 -6.96 14.33
C PRO A 49 10.86 -7.71 13.23
N LEU A 50 10.47 -7.52 11.96
CA LEU A 50 11.15 -8.07 10.79
C LEU A 50 12.21 -7.11 10.22
N GLY A 51 12.43 -5.96 10.86
CA GLY A 51 13.31 -4.91 10.36
C GLY A 51 12.78 -4.20 9.11
N LEU A 52 11.48 -4.25 8.87
CA LEU A 52 10.80 -3.65 7.72
C LEU A 52 10.10 -2.35 8.13
N THR A 53 10.13 -1.37 7.24
CA THR A 53 9.19 -0.25 7.19
C THR A 53 8.10 -0.54 6.17
N TRP A 54 7.02 0.26 6.16
CA TRP A 54 6.00 0.16 5.11
C TRP A 54 6.61 0.25 3.71
N ASP A 55 7.54 1.16 3.51
CA ASP A 55 8.18 1.41 2.22
C ASP A 55 9.05 0.25 1.74
N THR A 56 9.88 -0.30 2.63
CA THR A 56 10.72 -1.46 2.27
C THR A 56 9.87 -2.72 2.09
N PHE A 57 8.80 -2.88 2.86
CA PHE A 57 7.84 -3.96 2.68
C PHE A 57 7.13 -3.85 1.32
N SER A 58 6.62 -2.66 0.95
CA SER A 58 5.94 -2.43 -0.33
C SER A 58 6.84 -2.75 -1.53
N LEU A 59 8.14 -2.44 -1.44
CA LEU A 59 9.13 -2.80 -2.45
C LEU A 59 9.30 -4.32 -2.56
N LEU A 60 9.51 -5.02 -1.43
CA LEU A 60 9.63 -6.48 -1.42
C LEU A 60 8.35 -7.16 -1.90
N LEU A 61 7.18 -6.61 -1.55
CA LEU A 61 5.88 -7.08 -2.00
C LEU A 61 5.71 -6.96 -3.51
N ALA A 62 6.13 -5.85 -4.13
CA ALA A 62 6.10 -5.66 -5.58
C ALA A 62 6.98 -6.70 -6.29
N LEU A 63 8.22 -6.87 -5.84
CA LEU A 63 9.13 -7.89 -6.37
C LEU A 63 8.58 -9.31 -6.20
N ARG A 64 8.00 -9.63 -5.04
CA ARG A 64 7.45 -10.97 -4.79
C ARG A 64 6.24 -11.28 -5.67
N ARG A 65 5.43 -10.26 -5.95
CA ARG A 65 4.22 -10.36 -6.78
C ARG A 65 4.52 -10.44 -8.28
N SER A 66 5.70 -9.99 -8.74
CA SER A 66 6.06 -10.04 -10.16
C SER A 66 6.25 -11.48 -10.70
N GLY A 67 6.30 -12.48 -9.82
CA GLY A 67 6.56 -13.86 -10.23
C GLY A 67 8.05 -14.16 -10.45
N GLU A 68 8.40 -15.41 -10.69
CA GLU A 68 9.80 -15.80 -10.95
C GLU A 68 10.31 -15.12 -12.23
N PRO A 69 11.54 -14.58 -12.19
CA PRO A 69 12.59 -14.67 -11.16
C PRO A 69 12.52 -13.61 -10.05
N TYR A 70 11.38 -12.99 -9.79
CA TYR A 70 11.13 -11.99 -8.74
C TYR A 70 11.97 -10.73 -8.94
N GLU A 71 11.98 -10.22 -10.14
CA GLU A 71 12.74 -9.05 -10.52
C GLU A 71 11.89 -7.99 -11.23
N LEU A 72 12.22 -6.73 -11.03
CA LEU A 72 11.62 -5.58 -11.67
C LEU A 72 12.69 -4.53 -11.96
N ARG A 73 12.45 -3.69 -12.97
CA ARG A 73 13.21 -2.45 -13.15
C ARG A 73 12.83 -1.45 -12.05
N PRO A 74 13.74 -0.55 -11.63
CA PRO A 74 13.41 0.48 -10.64
C PRO A 74 12.17 1.31 -11.00
N THR A 75 11.96 1.61 -12.28
CA THR A 75 10.77 2.29 -12.81
C THR A 75 9.48 1.48 -12.60
N ASP A 76 9.55 0.16 -12.73
CA ASP A 76 8.40 -0.72 -12.56
C ASP A 76 8.11 -0.96 -11.08
N ILE A 77 9.16 -1.01 -10.23
CA ILE A 77 8.99 -1.01 -8.77
C ILE A 77 8.20 0.23 -8.32
N TYR A 78 8.46 1.39 -8.91
CA TYR A 78 7.69 2.60 -8.63
C TYR A 78 6.21 2.44 -9.00
N LYS A 79 5.91 1.96 -10.19
CA LYS A 79 4.54 1.75 -10.68
C LYS A 79 3.79 0.68 -9.89
N GLU A 80 4.47 -0.39 -9.54
CA GLU A 80 3.92 -1.56 -8.86
C GLU A 80 3.84 -1.40 -7.33
N SER A 81 4.57 -0.47 -6.75
CA SER A 81 4.54 -0.16 -5.33
C SER A 81 3.66 1.06 -5.07
N LEU A 82 2.95 1.07 -3.96
CA LEU A 82 2.18 2.24 -3.49
C LEU A 82 3.11 3.34 -2.96
N LEU A 83 4.18 3.67 -3.72
CA LEU A 83 5.27 4.55 -3.28
C LEU A 83 5.39 5.78 -4.20
N SER A 84 5.93 6.88 -3.68
CA SER A 84 6.29 8.06 -4.48
C SER A 84 7.65 7.91 -5.17
N SER A 85 7.84 8.51 -6.35
CA SER A 85 9.00 8.31 -7.25
C SER A 85 10.37 8.69 -6.64
N GLY A 86 10.45 9.76 -5.86
CA GLY A 86 11.72 10.28 -5.34
C GLY A 86 12.44 9.42 -4.31
N ALA A 87 11.80 8.34 -3.86
CA ALA A 87 12.32 7.54 -2.76
C ALA A 87 12.70 6.10 -3.14
N VAL A 88 12.44 5.66 -4.39
CA VAL A 88 12.64 4.26 -4.81
C VAL A 88 14.11 3.86 -4.76
N THR A 89 15.02 4.67 -5.29
CA THR A 89 16.48 4.37 -5.27
C THR A 89 16.99 4.18 -3.85
N ASN A 90 16.72 5.12 -2.95
CA ASN A 90 17.13 5.04 -1.55
C ASN A 90 16.54 3.82 -0.83
N ARG A 91 15.34 3.41 -1.21
CA ARG A 91 14.69 2.21 -0.64
C ARG A 91 15.30 0.93 -1.16
N ILE A 92 15.68 0.88 -2.45
CA ILE A 92 16.43 -0.24 -3.03
C ILE A 92 17.79 -0.37 -2.32
N ASP A 93 18.51 0.74 -2.11
CA ASP A 93 19.80 0.74 -1.40
C ASP A 93 19.65 0.12 0.01
N LYS A 94 18.65 0.55 0.78
CA LYS A 94 18.38 0.04 2.13
C LYS A 94 18.07 -1.47 2.18
N VAL A 95 17.36 -2.01 1.19
CA VAL A 95 17.07 -3.46 1.18
C VAL A 95 18.22 -4.27 0.57
N GLU A 96 19.05 -3.66 -0.27
CA GLU A 96 20.28 -4.25 -0.80
C GLU A 96 21.35 -4.35 0.28
N GLU A 97 21.55 -3.29 1.10
CA GLU A 97 22.43 -3.32 2.28
C GLU A 97 22.07 -4.45 3.27
N LYS A 98 20.78 -4.79 3.37
CA LYS A 98 20.31 -5.93 4.16
C LYS A 98 20.45 -7.28 3.46
N GLY A 99 20.94 -7.31 2.23
CA GLY A 99 21.08 -8.52 1.43
C GLY A 99 19.75 -9.14 0.98
N TRP A 100 18.65 -8.38 0.99
CA TRP A 100 17.34 -8.88 0.59
C TRP A 100 17.06 -8.76 -0.90
N VAL A 101 17.73 -7.84 -1.57
CA VAL A 101 17.71 -7.70 -3.03
C VAL A 101 19.14 -7.57 -3.54
N LYS A 102 19.30 -7.73 -4.86
CA LYS A 102 20.54 -7.47 -5.58
C LYS A 102 20.22 -6.87 -6.93
N ARG A 103 21.06 -5.91 -7.36
CA ARG A 103 21.00 -5.32 -8.70
C ARG A 103 21.75 -6.20 -9.69
N TYR A 104 21.21 -6.32 -10.89
CA TYR A 104 21.80 -7.03 -12.03
C TYR A 104 21.65 -6.18 -13.29
N ASP A 105 22.54 -6.38 -14.25
CA ASP A 105 22.38 -5.81 -15.58
C ASP A 105 21.15 -6.39 -16.25
N SER A 106 20.36 -5.56 -16.93
CA SER A 106 19.17 -5.99 -17.63
C SER A 106 19.53 -6.81 -18.87
N PRO A 107 18.97 -8.02 -19.06
CA PRO A 107 19.18 -8.78 -20.28
C PRO A 107 18.73 -7.97 -21.51
N GLY A 108 19.67 -7.76 -22.47
CA GLY A 108 19.37 -7.06 -23.71
C GLY A 108 19.40 -5.53 -23.67
N ASP A 109 19.62 -4.93 -22.52
CA ASP A 109 19.77 -3.47 -22.37
C ASP A 109 21.04 -3.14 -21.57
N ARG A 110 22.11 -2.74 -22.27
CA ARG A 110 23.41 -2.43 -21.66
C ARG A 110 23.39 -1.30 -20.62
N ARG A 111 22.33 -0.53 -20.55
CA ARG A 111 22.17 0.58 -19.58
C ARG A 111 21.05 0.30 -18.57
N GLY A 112 20.37 -0.84 -18.73
CA GLY A 112 19.26 -1.21 -17.87
C GLY A 112 19.75 -1.96 -16.62
N VAL A 113 19.11 -1.67 -15.49
CA VAL A 113 19.30 -2.39 -14.22
C VAL A 113 18.00 -3.03 -13.82
N VAL A 114 18.05 -4.26 -13.34
CA VAL A 114 16.93 -4.95 -12.67
C VAL A 114 17.31 -5.22 -11.22
N VAL A 115 16.33 -5.16 -10.36
CA VAL A 115 16.41 -5.48 -8.93
C VAL A 115 15.70 -6.81 -8.70
N ARG A 116 16.40 -7.78 -8.12
CA ARG A 116 15.87 -9.13 -7.88
C ARG A 116 15.92 -9.48 -6.40
N LEU A 117 14.91 -10.20 -5.92
CA LEU A 117 14.93 -10.79 -4.58
C LEU A 117 16.04 -11.84 -4.47
N THR A 118 16.78 -11.77 -3.37
CA THR A 118 17.65 -12.88 -2.95
C THR A 118 16.81 -13.98 -2.25
N PRO A 119 17.34 -15.19 -2.05
CA PRO A 119 16.65 -16.20 -1.23
C PRO A 119 16.30 -15.70 0.17
N ALA A 120 17.19 -14.91 0.81
CA ALA A 120 16.93 -14.28 2.11
C ALA A 120 15.81 -13.23 2.02
N GLY A 121 15.83 -12.38 0.97
CA GLY A 121 14.78 -11.39 0.73
C GLY A 121 13.42 -12.04 0.46
N ARG A 122 13.40 -13.14 -0.29
CA ARG A 122 12.16 -13.92 -0.51
C ARG A 122 11.60 -14.46 0.80
N ALA A 123 12.43 -15.06 1.66
CA ALA A 123 11.99 -15.59 2.94
C ALA A 123 11.40 -14.50 3.85
N VAL A 124 12.04 -13.32 3.92
CA VAL A 124 11.55 -12.17 4.69
C VAL A 124 10.24 -11.65 4.09
N ALA A 125 10.15 -11.52 2.76
CA ALA A 125 8.94 -11.08 2.08
C ALA A 125 7.77 -12.02 2.35
N ASP A 126 7.95 -13.34 2.17
CA ASP A 126 6.90 -14.33 2.38
C ASP A 126 6.38 -14.30 3.83
N LYS A 127 7.27 -14.25 4.82
CA LYS A 127 6.90 -14.12 6.24
C LYS A 127 6.13 -12.83 6.52
N ALA A 128 6.58 -11.70 5.96
CA ALA A 128 5.92 -10.41 6.14
C ALA A 128 4.52 -10.38 5.50
N ILE A 129 4.38 -11.00 4.31
CA ILE A 129 3.11 -11.12 3.60
C ILE A 129 2.11 -11.95 4.42
N GLU A 130 2.50 -13.10 4.93
CA GLU A 130 1.63 -13.94 5.77
C GLU A 130 1.11 -13.18 6.99
N ILE A 131 2.01 -12.50 7.72
CA ILE A 131 1.64 -11.68 8.87
C ILE A 131 0.70 -10.56 8.44
N HIS A 132 1.04 -9.84 7.37
CA HIS A 132 0.27 -8.70 6.89
C HIS A 132 -1.17 -9.09 6.52
N PHE A 133 -1.35 -10.16 5.74
CA PHE A 133 -2.68 -10.62 5.36
C PHE A 133 -3.51 -11.08 6.57
N ARG A 134 -2.90 -11.78 7.52
CA ARG A 134 -3.56 -12.17 8.78
C ARG A 134 -4.02 -10.95 9.58
N GLU A 135 -3.14 -9.97 9.76
CA GLU A 135 -3.44 -8.76 10.53
C GLU A 135 -4.49 -7.89 9.85
N LEU A 136 -4.48 -7.79 8.51
CA LEU A 136 -5.55 -7.11 7.75
C LEU A 136 -6.90 -7.82 7.93
N ALA A 137 -6.93 -9.14 7.81
CA ALA A 137 -8.15 -9.90 7.98
C ALA A 137 -8.73 -9.75 9.40
N ALA A 138 -7.88 -9.74 10.42
CA ALA A 138 -8.28 -9.55 11.81
C ALA A 138 -8.99 -8.21 12.06
N GLN A 139 -8.63 -7.16 11.33
CA GLN A 139 -9.24 -5.84 11.46
C GLN A 139 -10.64 -5.74 10.83
N LEU A 140 -10.99 -6.66 9.93
CA LEU A 140 -12.23 -6.63 9.16
C LEU A 140 -13.24 -7.72 9.57
N THR A 141 -13.03 -8.37 10.72
CA THR A 141 -13.84 -9.50 11.19
C THR A 141 -15.31 -9.14 11.43
N LYS A 142 -15.61 -7.88 11.77
CA LYS A 142 -16.97 -7.39 12.02
C LYS A 142 -17.74 -7.03 10.74
N ILE A 143 -17.10 -7.07 9.58
CA ILE A 143 -17.73 -6.80 8.28
C ILE A 143 -18.20 -8.13 7.69
N SER A 144 -19.51 -8.27 7.48
CA SER A 144 -20.11 -9.46 6.88
C SER A 144 -19.65 -9.70 5.44
N LYS A 145 -19.82 -10.91 4.94
CA LYS A 145 -19.44 -11.25 3.54
C LYS A 145 -20.14 -10.34 2.52
N LYS A 146 -21.41 -10.02 2.74
CA LYS A 146 -22.21 -9.15 1.85
C LYS A 146 -21.67 -7.72 1.85
N GLU A 147 -21.39 -7.16 3.04
CA GLU A 147 -20.82 -5.81 3.18
C GLU A 147 -19.42 -5.72 2.56
N ARG A 148 -18.57 -6.76 2.72
CA ARG A 148 -17.27 -6.82 2.07
C ARG A 148 -17.37 -6.78 0.56
N GLN A 149 -18.27 -7.54 -0.05
CA GLN A 149 -18.48 -7.53 -1.49
C GLN A 149 -18.91 -6.17 -2.00
N LEU A 150 -19.87 -5.54 -1.32
CA LEU A 150 -20.33 -4.20 -1.69
C LEU A 150 -19.20 -3.15 -1.56
N LEU A 151 -18.47 -3.19 -0.44
CA LEU A 151 -17.35 -2.27 -0.21
C LEU A 151 -16.26 -2.42 -1.28
N LEU A 152 -15.89 -3.65 -1.66
CA LEU A 152 -14.92 -3.90 -2.72
C LEU A 152 -15.37 -3.30 -4.06
N GLN A 153 -16.64 -3.49 -4.43
CA GLN A 153 -17.19 -2.93 -5.68
C GLN A 153 -17.18 -1.39 -5.68
N LEU A 154 -17.59 -0.77 -4.57
CA LEU A 154 -17.65 0.68 -4.47
C LEU A 154 -16.24 1.31 -4.46
N LEU A 155 -15.30 0.74 -3.72
CA LEU A 155 -13.91 1.22 -3.70
C LEU A 155 -13.23 1.05 -5.05
N ALA A 156 -13.44 -0.07 -5.74
CA ALA A 156 -12.91 -0.29 -7.10
C ALA A 156 -13.45 0.76 -8.09
N LYS A 157 -14.76 1.09 -8.00
CA LYS A 157 -15.36 2.15 -8.82
C LYS A 157 -14.75 3.52 -8.54
N VAL A 158 -14.57 3.88 -7.27
CA VAL A 158 -13.95 5.16 -6.89
C VAL A 158 -12.51 5.24 -7.40
N LEU A 159 -11.73 4.18 -7.21
CA LEU A 159 -10.34 4.13 -7.67
C LEU A 159 -10.25 4.29 -9.20
N ALA A 160 -11.03 3.53 -9.96
CA ALA A 160 -11.05 3.63 -11.42
C ALA A 160 -11.43 5.03 -11.94
N LEU A 161 -12.32 5.75 -11.24
CA LEU A 161 -12.67 7.13 -11.60
C LEU A 161 -11.50 8.11 -11.39
N LEU A 162 -10.69 7.89 -10.36
CA LEU A 162 -9.52 8.72 -10.07
C LEU A 162 -8.37 8.42 -11.04
N GLU A 163 -8.09 7.14 -11.32
CA GLU A 163 -7.03 6.71 -12.25
C GLU A 163 -7.32 7.07 -13.71
N ALA A 164 -8.59 7.24 -14.12
CA ALA A 164 -8.95 7.66 -15.47
C ALA A 164 -8.71 9.17 -15.72
N THR A 165 -8.36 9.94 -14.69
CA THR A 165 -8.18 11.40 -14.76
C THR A 165 -6.69 11.78 -14.77
N ASP A 166 -5.79 10.83 -14.54
CA ASP A 166 -4.32 10.97 -14.60
C ASP A 166 -3.77 10.53 -15.97
#